data_a468a86c4393b00d7fea52615a625abc
#
_entry.id   a468a86c4393b00d7fea52615a625abc
#
_cell.length_a   1.000
_cell.length_b   1.000
_cell.length_c   1.000
_cell.angle_alpha   90.00
_cell.angle_beta   90.00
_cell.angle_gamma   90.00
#
_symmetry.space_group_name_H-M   'P 1'
#
loop_
_entity.id
_entity.type
_entity.pdbx_description
1 polymer ?
#
loop_
_entity_poly.entity_id
_entity_poly.type
_entity_poly.pdbx_seq_one_letter_code
_entity_poly.pdbx_strand_id
1 'polypeptide(L)'
;MKIGLIGLGIMGKPMAKNLLKAGYDLTVSDLNQASVDEIVAAGAKAATNAEIGETCDVVLTMVPNSPQVKAVMLGEDGVAAHMKPGSVFIDMSSINPVASKEIAAELAKRGIEMLDAPVSGGEPKAIDGTLSFMVGGKQEIFDQYKELLGAMGASVVRCGDVGAGNTTKLANQI
;
A
#
# COMPACT_ATOMS: atom_id res chain seq x y z
N MET A 1 -4.15 -3.54 15.14
CA MET A 1 -3.90 -3.84 13.72
C MET A 1 -2.43 -3.60 13.40
N LYS A 2 -1.77 -4.60 12.84
CA LYS A 2 -0.37 -4.51 12.44
C LYS A 2 -0.29 -4.19 10.95
N ILE A 3 0.43 -3.13 10.61
CA ILE A 3 0.54 -2.62 9.24
C ILE A 3 1.96 -2.82 8.72
N GLY A 4 2.09 -3.39 7.54
CA GLY A 4 3.35 -3.47 6.82
C GLY A 4 3.37 -2.45 5.69
N LEU A 5 4.48 -1.75 5.51
CA LEU A 5 4.68 -0.85 4.37
C LEU A 5 5.98 -1.21 3.67
N ILE A 6 5.88 -1.52 2.39
CA ILE A 6 7.01 -1.84 1.54
C ILE A 6 7.17 -0.71 0.51
N GLY A 7 8.34 -0.09 0.51
CA GLY A 7 8.66 1.05 -0.33
C GLY A 7 8.75 2.35 0.45
N LEU A 8 9.98 2.84 0.64
CA LEU A 8 10.28 4.03 1.44
C LEU A 8 11.03 5.08 0.60
N GLY A 9 10.54 5.32 -0.60
CA GLY A 9 11.05 6.38 -1.45
C GLY A 9 10.52 7.76 -1.03
N ILE A 10 10.55 8.71 -1.96
CA ILE A 10 10.13 10.11 -1.72
C ILE A 10 8.70 10.19 -1.17
N MET A 11 7.81 9.32 -1.66
CA MET A 11 6.41 9.28 -1.20
C MET A 11 6.24 8.38 0.03
N GLY A 12 6.87 7.21 0.03
CA GLY A 12 6.69 6.21 1.08
C GLY A 12 7.17 6.66 2.45
N LYS A 13 8.31 7.35 2.53
CA LYS A 13 8.84 7.83 3.83
C LYS A 13 7.88 8.78 4.55
N PRO A 14 7.40 9.87 3.91
CA PRO A 14 6.45 10.76 4.60
C PRO A 14 5.13 10.07 4.92
N MET A 15 4.66 9.17 4.06
CA MET A 15 3.45 8.39 4.33
C MET A 15 3.63 7.49 5.56
N ALA A 16 4.79 6.84 5.69
CA ALA A 16 5.14 6.04 6.88
C ALA A 16 5.13 6.89 8.16
N LYS A 17 5.72 8.07 8.10
CA LYS A 17 5.74 8.99 9.24
C LYS A 17 4.35 9.42 9.67
N ASN A 18 3.44 9.65 8.73
CA ASN A 18 2.06 10.00 9.03
C ASN A 18 1.30 8.84 9.69
N LEU A 19 1.55 7.60 9.27
CA LEU A 19 0.97 6.42 9.92
C LEU A 19 1.45 6.30 11.37
N LEU A 20 2.74 6.49 11.62
CA LEU A 20 3.30 6.48 12.97
C LEU A 20 2.71 7.59 13.84
N LYS A 21 2.56 8.78 13.28
CA LYS A 21 1.96 9.93 13.97
C LYS A 21 0.52 9.66 14.38
N ALA A 22 -0.21 8.89 13.57
CA ALA A 22 -1.57 8.49 13.87
C ALA A 22 -1.66 7.34 14.90
N GLY A 23 -0.54 6.80 15.34
CA GLY A 23 -0.47 5.78 16.38
C GLY A 23 -0.53 4.34 15.89
N TYR A 24 -0.37 4.10 14.60
CA TYR A 24 -0.40 2.74 14.05
C TYR A 24 0.89 1.96 14.36
N ASP A 25 0.73 0.64 14.55
CA ASP A 25 1.84 -0.30 14.69
C ASP A 25 2.36 -0.63 13.29
N LEU A 26 3.49 -0.01 12.93
CA LEU A 26 4.04 -0.05 11.57
C LEU A 26 5.35 -0.83 11.49
N THR A 27 5.42 -1.74 10.53
CA THR A 27 6.63 -2.48 10.16
C THR A 27 6.98 -2.13 8.72
N VAL A 28 8.24 -1.81 8.45
CA VAL A 28 8.66 -1.31 7.14
C VAL A 28 9.75 -2.17 6.50
N SER A 29 9.81 -2.12 5.17
CA SER A 29 10.85 -2.77 4.37
C SER A 29 11.15 -1.92 3.14
N ASP A 30 12.42 -1.86 2.78
CA ASP A 30 12.91 -1.22 1.57
C ASP A 30 14.29 -1.78 1.23
N LEU A 31 14.68 -1.74 -0.03
CA LEU A 31 16.03 -2.14 -0.45
C LEU A 31 17.10 -1.16 0.03
N ASN A 32 16.72 0.08 0.32
CA ASN A 32 17.62 1.11 0.83
C ASN A 32 17.62 1.09 2.36
N GLN A 33 18.69 0.58 2.95
CA GLN A 33 18.80 0.45 4.40
C GLN A 33 18.76 1.79 5.12
N ALA A 34 19.29 2.85 4.53
CA ALA A 34 19.25 4.18 5.14
C ALA A 34 17.81 4.69 5.29
N SER A 35 16.95 4.41 4.32
CA SER A 35 15.52 4.74 4.39
C SER A 35 14.81 3.95 5.49
N VAL A 36 15.12 2.66 5.62
CA VAL A 36 14.58 1.83 6.71
C VAL A 36 15.01 2.39 8.07
N ASP A 37 16.28 2.71 8.23
CA ASP A 37 16.83 3.23 9.48
C ASP A 37 16.17 4.56 9.89
N GLU A 38 15.90 5.43 8.91
CA GLU A 38 15.22 6.70 9.16
C GLU A 38 13.82 6.47 9.75
N ILE A 39 13.07 5.54 9.20
CA ILE A 39 11.70 5.28 9.63
C ILE A 39 11.66 4.48 10.94
N VAL A 40 12.62 3.60 11.15
CA VAL A 40 12.79 2.91 12.44
C VAL A 40 13.09 3.92 13.55
N ALA A 41 13.95 4.91 13.27
CA ALA A 41 14.23 5.99 14.22
C ALA A 41 12.98 6.82 14.54
N ALA A 42 12.02 6.87 13.64
CA ALA A 42 10.73 7.56 13.85
C ALA A 42 9.70 6.69 14.61
N GLY A 43 9.99 5.41 14.87
CA GLY A 43 9.15 4.55 15.70
C GLY A 43 8.65 3.25 15.04
N ALA A 44 9.01 2.99 13.81
CA ALA A 44 8.63 1.75 13.13
C ALA A 44 9.54 0.58 13.49
N LYS A 45 9.10 -0.61 13.13
CA LYS A 45 9.92 -1.83 13.16
C LYS A 45 10.40 -2.13 11.74
N ALA A 46 11.55 -2.77 11.62
CA ALA A 46 12.05 -3.27 10.34
C ALA A 46 11.86 -4.78 10.26
N ALA A 47 11.54 -5.28 9.07
CA ALA A 47 11.42 -6.71 8.83
C ALA A 47 11.66 -7.02 7.35
N THR A 48 11.84 -8.29 7.03
CA THR A 48 11.87 -8.76 5.64
C THR A 48 10.47 -8.75 5.06
N ASN A 49 10.36 -8.80 3.73
CA ASN A 49 9.05 -8.91 3.07
C ASN A 49 8.29 -10.15 3.53
N ALA A 50 8.98 -11.28 3.68
CA ALA A 50 8.37 -12.51 4.17
C ALA A 50 7.79 -12.34 5.58
N GLU A 51 8.55 -11.74 6.48
CA GLU A 51 8.10 -11.47 7.85
C GLU A 51 6.91 -10.52 7.89
N ILE A 52 6.89 -9.50 7.02
CA ILE A 52 5.74 -8.60 6.88
C ILE A 52 4.50 -9.38 6.48
N GLY A 53 4.61 -10.28 5.51
CA GLY A 53 3.50 -11.15 5.10
C GLY A 53 2.98 -12.00 6.24
N GLU A 54 3.88 -12.58 7.03
CA GLU A 54 3.51 -13.47 8.14
C GLU A 54 2.84 -12.75 9.30
N THR A 55 3.24 -11.52 9.59
CA THR A 55 2.90 -10.85 10.85
C THR A 55 1.89 -9.71 10.72
N CYS A 56 1.74 -9.13 9.53
CA CYS A 56 0.89 -7.96 9.35
C CYS A 56 -0.52 -8.32 8.90
N ASP A 57 -1.50 -7.57 9.40
CA ASP A 57 -2.91 -7.74 9.04
C ASP A 57 -3.21 -7.11 7.68
N VAL A 58 -2.51 -6.03 7.35
CA VAL A 58 -2.60 -5.35 6.07
C VAL A 58 -1.20 -5.00 5.58
N VAL A 59 -0.96 -5.19 4.29
CA VAL A 59 0.31 -4.86 3.64
C VAL A 59 0.06 -3.74 2.63
N LEU A 60 0.82 -2.67 2.77
CA LEU A 60 0.80 -1.52 1.87
C LEU A 60 2.06 -1.52 1.01
N THR A 61 1.94 -1.16 -0.25
CA THR A 61 3.08 -0.96 -1.14
C THR A 61 3.07 0.44 -1.73
N MET A 62 4.26 1.03 -1.85
CA MET A 62 4.48 2.30 -2.52
C MET A 62 5.78 2.21 -3.30
N VAL A 63 5.73 1.54 -4.45
CA VAL A 63 6.90 1.26 -5.31
C VAL A 63 6.68 1.82 -6.72
N PRO A 64 7.74 1.99 -7.53
CA PRO A 64 7.65 2.81 -8.73
C PRO A 64 6.74 2.30 -9.85
N ASN A 65 6.55 0.99 -10.04
CA ASN A 65 5.86 0.50 -11.24
C ASN A 65 5.29 -0.92 -11.08
N SER A 66 4.51 -1.35 -12.08
CA SER A 66 3.84 -2.65 -12.11
C SER A 66 4.78 -3.86 -11.93
N PRO A 67 5.93 -3.94 -12.64
CA PRO A 67 6.83 -5.07 -12.45
C PRO A 67 7.35 -5.19 -11.02
N GLN A 68 7.60 -4.07 -10.35
CA GLN A 68 8.07 -4.08 -8.96
C GLN A 68 6.99 -4.51 -8.00
N VAL A 69 5.74 -4.06 -8.18
CA VAL A 69 4.61 -4.53 -7.36
C VAL A 69 4.44 -6.03 -7.52
N LYS A 70 4.45 -6.53 -8.75
CA LYS A 70 4.34 -7.97 -9.01
C LYS A 70 5.48 -8.75 -8.38
N ALA A 71 6.71 -8.26 -8.49
CA ALA A 71 7.88 -8.94 -7.93
C ALA A 71 7.80 -9.01 -6.39
N VAL A 72 7.42 -7.91 -5.75
CA VAL A 72 7.29 -7.85 -4.29
C VAL A 72 6.20 -8.80 -3.79
N MET A 73 5.06 -8.81 -4.45
CA MET A 73 3.90 -9.58 -3.99
C MET A 73 3.91 -11.03 -4.46
N LEU A 74 4.21 -11.26 -5.73
CA LEU A 74 4.02 -12.56 -6.40
C LEU A 74 5.32 -13.21 -6.87
N GLY A 75 6.45 -12.56 -6.70
CA GLY A 75 7.75 -13.09 -7.09
C GLY A 75 8.17 -14.28 -6.22
N GLU A 76 9.35 -14.82 -6.52
CA GLU A 76 9.96 -15.88 -5.70
C GLU A 76 10.12 -15.33 -4.26
N ASP A 77 9.62 -16.07 -3.28
CA ASP A 77 9.57 -15.67 -1.88
C ASP A 77 8.84 -14.32 -1.69
N GLY A 78 7.85 -14.02 -2.53
CA GLY A 78 7.06 -12.81 -2.44
C GLY A 78 6.15 -12.78 -1.21
N VAL A 79 5.70 -11.57 -0.85
CA VAL A 79 4.91 -11.34 0.36
C VAL A 79 3.63 -12.19 0.41
N ALA A 80 2.95 -12.35 -0.73
CA ALA A 80 1.69 -13.09 -0.80
C ALA A 80 1.83 -14.55 -0.36
N ALA A 81 2.98 -15.17 -0.59
CA ALA A 81 3.23 -16.56 -0.18
C ALA A 81 3.21 -16.72 1.35
N HIS A 82 3.44 -15.66 2.08
CA HIS A 82 3.51 -15.64 3.55
C HIS A 82 2.27 -15.01 4.21
N MET A 83 1.39 -14.37 3.44
CA MET A 83 0.19 -13.73 3.97
C MET A 83 -0.87 -14.77 4.37
N LYS A 84 -1.58 -14.48 5.45
CA LYS A 84 -2.67 -15.33 5.92
C LYS A 84 -3.95 -15.04 5.15
N PRO A 85 -4.80 -16.06 4.90
CA PRO A 85 -6.16 -15.80 4.41
C PRO A 85 -6.89 -14.80 5.31
N GLY A 86 -7.60 -13.86 4.71
CA GLY A 86 -8.27 -12.78 5.42
C GLY A 86 -7.43 -11.51 5.58
N SER A 87 -6.13 -11.55 5.28
CA SER A 87 -5.30 -10.35 5.20
C SER A 87 -5.67 -9.51 3.97
N VAL A 88 -5.29 -8.24 3.97
CA VAL A 88 -5.58 -7.32 2.88
C VAL A 88 -4.29 -6.72 2.34
N PHE A 89 -4.21 -6.61 1.02
CA PHE A 89 -3.15 -5.91 0.33
C PHE A 89 -3.70 -4.59 -0.23
N ILE A 90 -3.02 -3.49 0.04
CA ILE A 90 -3.38 -2.17 -0.49
C ILE A 90 -2.18 -1.63 -1.27
N ASP A 91 -2.32 -1.52 -2.58
CA ASP A 91 -1.28 -0.98 -3.44
C ASP A 91 -1.51 0.51 -3.66
N MET A 92 -0.64 1.33 -3.11
CA MET A 92 -0.69 2.78 -3.25
C MET A 92 0.17 3.27 -4.41
N SER A 93 0.83 2.36 -5.11
CA SER A 93 1.63 2.65 -6.30
C SER A 93 0.74 3.01 -7.48
N SER A 94 1.27 3.80 -8.41
CA SER A 94 0.58 4.08 -9.67
C SER A 94 1.02 3.04 -10.71
N ILE A 95 0.14 2.10 -11.01
CA ILE A 95 0.44 1.02 -11.94
C ILE A 95 -0.68 0.86 -12.99
N ASN A 96 -0.43 0.01 -13.97
CA ASN A 96 -1.42 -0.32 -14.98
C ASN A 96 -2.63 -1.00 -14.32
N PRO A 97 -3.88 -0.56 -14.62
CA PRO A 97 -5.08 -1.19 -14.06
C PRO A 97 -5.19 -2.67 -14.36
N VAL A 98 -4.72 -3.13 -15.51
CA VAL A 98 -4.70 -4.57 -15.87
C VAL A 98 -3.79 -5.32 -14.91
N ALA A 99 -2.62 -4.76 -14.57
CA ALA A 99 -1.71 -5.36 -13.60
C ALA A 99 -2.36 -5.48 -12.21
N SER A 100 -3.09 -4.45 -11.77
CA SER A 100 -3.84 -4.51 -10.50
C SER A 100 -4.83 -5.67 -10.50
N LYS A 101 -5.58 -5.85 -11.58
CA LYS A 101 -6.56 -6.94 -11.70
C LYS A 101 -5.90 -8.31 -11.69
N GLU A 102 -4.76 -8.45 -12.36
CA GLU A 102 -4.01 -9.70 -12.38
C GLU A 102 -3.49 -10.08 -10.99
N ILE A 103 -2.94 -9.12 -10.27
CA ILE A 103 -2.47 -9.32 -8.90
C ILE A 103 -3.66 -9.71 -8.01
N ALA A 104 -4.76 -8.99 -8.10
CA ALA A 104 -5.96 -9.26 -7.30
C ALA A 104 -6.49 -10.68 -7.54
N ALA A 105 -6.48 -11.15 -8.78
CA ALA A 105 -6.93 -12.51 -9.12
C ALA A 105 -6.04 -13.58 -8.47
N GLU A 106 -4.73 -13.37 -8.48
CA GLU A 106 -3.79 -14.28 -7.82
C GLU A 106 -3.95 -14.29 -6.30
N LEU A 107 -4.14 -13.10 -5.70
CA LEU A 107 -4.35 -12.99 -4.26
C LEU A 107 -5.69 -13.61 -3.83
N ALA A 108 -6.73 -13.48 -4.64
CA ALA A 108 -8.04 -14.08 -4.35
C ALA A 108 -7.96 -15.59 -4.20
N LYS A 109 -7.11 -16.25 -4.98
CA LYS A 109 -6.85 -17.69 -4.86
C LYS A 109 -6.29 -18.09 -3.49
N ARG A 110 -5.70 -17.14 -2.79
CA ARG A 110 -5.09 -17.33 -1.46
C ARG A 110 -5.95 -16.77 -0.34
N GLY A 111 -7.17 -16.30 -0.64
CA GLY A 111 -8.06 -15.70 0.35
C GLY A 111 -7.67 -14.29 0.79
N ILE A 112 -6.90 -13.58 -0.03
CA ILE A 112 -6.41 -12.23 0.25
C ILE A 112 -7.18 -11.23 -0.61
N GLU A 113 -7.77 -10.21 0.01
CA GLU A 113 -8.44 -9.12 -0.69
C GLU A 113 -7.43 -8.02 -1.08
N MET A 114 -7.74 -7.28 -2.14
CA MET A 114 -6.89 -6.20 -2.61
C MET A 114 -7.66 -4.91 -2.85
N LEU A 115 -7.05 -3.79 -2.46
CA LEU A 115 -7.44 -2.46 -2.92
C LEU A 115 -6.30 -1.89 -3.77
N ASP A 116 -6.62 -1.30 -4.92
CA ASP A 116 -5.69 -0.42 -5.61
C ASP A 116 -6.03 1.02 -5.20
N ALA A 117 -5.05 1.73 -4.67
CA ALA A 117 -5.27 3.00 -4.02
C ALA A 117 -4.18 4.03 -4.40
N PRO A 118 -4.00 4.31 -5.70
CA PRO A 118 -3.03 5.31 -6.13
C PRO A 118 -3.35 6.69 -5.54
N VAL A 119 -2.31 7.49 -5.41
CA VAL A 119 -2.38 8.80 -4.77
C VAL A 119 -2.06 9.92 -5.74
N SER A 120 -2.63 11.09 -5.47
CA SER A 120 -2.29 12.35 -6.14
C SER A 120 -1.97 13.42 -5.12
N GLY A 121 -1.02 14.30 -5.46
CA GLY A 121 -0.64 15.44 -4.63
C GLY A 121 0.86 15.65 -4.49
N GLY A 122 1.67 14.67 -4.85
CA GLY A 122 3.13 14.75 -4.80
C GLY A 122 3.69 14.80 -3.38
N GLU A 123 5.01 14.99 -3.30
CA GLU A 123 5.74 14.97 -2.02
C GLU A 123 5.21 15.95 -0.97
N PRO A 124 4.90 17.23 -1.30
CA PRO A 124 4.39 18.17 -0.30
C PRO A 124 3.12 17.67 0.39
N LYS A 125 2.19 17.11 -0.36
CA LYS A 125 0.95 16.57 0.21
C LYS A 125 1.17 15.25 0.93
N ALA A 126 2.15 14.46 0.52
CA ALA A 126 2.56 13.27 1.26
C ALA A 126 3.08 13.64 2.64
N ILE A 127 3.91 14.69 2.73
CA ILE A 127 4.44 15.21 3.99
C ILE A 127 3.31 15.73 4.88
N ASP A 128 2.41 16.51 4.31
CA ASP A 128 1.29 17.12 5.05
C ASP A 128 0.21 16.12 5.46
N GLY A 129 0.18 14.94 4.87
CA GLY A 129 -0.88 13.97 5.09
C GLY A 129 -2.18 14.35 4.39
N THR A 130 -2.10 15.07 3.27
CA THR A 130 -3.25 15.60 2.53
C THR A 130 -3.37 15.05 1.10
N LEU A 131 -2.84 13.87 0.87
CA LEU A 131 -2.96 13.18 -0.42
C LEU A 131 -4.41 12.89 -0.78
N SER A 132 -4.68 12.76 -2.07
CA SER A 132 -5.95 12.24 -2.57
C SER A 132 -5.77 10.78 -2.97
N PHE A 133 -6.59 9.90 -2.40
CA PHE A 133 -6.62 8.47 -2.72
C PHE A 133 -7.79 8.16 -3.62
N MET A 134 -7.52 7.51 -4.74
CA MET A 134 -8.53 6.97 -5.66
C MET A 134 -8.51 5.46 -5.50
N VAL A 135 -9.58 4.89 -4.92
CA VAL A 135 -9.57 3.51 -4.45
C VAL A 135 -10.47 2.62 -5.28
N GLY A 136 -9.93 1.50 -5.74
CA GLY A 136 -10.69 0.42 -6.35
C GLY A 136 -10.68 -0.83 -5.47
N GLY A 137 -11.80 -1.51 -5.39
CA GLY A 137 -11.97 -2.72 -4.61
C GLY A 137 -13.39 -2.83 -4.05
N LYS A 138 -13.64 -3.89 -3.29
CA LYS A 138 -14.96 -4.12 -2.68
C LYS A 138 -15.30 -3.03 -1.69
N GLN A 139 -16.57 -2.62 -1.66
CA GLN A 139 -17.06 -1.57 -0.77
C GLN A 139 -16.76 -1.88 0.70
N GLU A 140 -17.00 -3.10 1.13
CA GLU A 140 -16.78 -3.53 2.52
C GLU A 140 -15.31 -3.45 2.94
N ILE A 141 -14.39 -3.77 2.02
CA ILE A 141 -12.96 -3.68 2.27
C ILE A 141 -12.53 -2.21 2.29
N PHE A 142 -13.06 -1.40 1.38
CA PHE A 142 -12.84 0.04 1.37
C PHE A 142 -13.28 0.67 2.70
N ASP A 143 -14.48 0.34 3.16
CA ASP A 143 -15.01 0.90 4.41
C ASP A 143 -14.13 0.53 5.61
N GLN A 144 -13.58 -0.68 5.61
CA GLN A 144 -12.70 -1.17 6.68
C GLN A 144 -11.38 -0.39 6.76
N TYR A 145 -10.84 0.05 5.61
CA TYR A 145 -9.51 0.68 5.55
C TYR A 145 -9.53 2.18 5.24
N LYS A 146 -10.71 2.77 5.08
CA LYS A 146 -10.84 4.20 4.78
C LYS A 146 -10.18 5.09 5.83
N GLU A 147 -10.33 4.76 7.10
CA GLU A 147 -9.71 5.52 8.19
C GLU A 147 -8.19 5.45 8.14
N LEU A 148 -7.63 4.25 7.85
CA LEU A 148 -6.19 4.07 7.70
C LEU A 148 -5.64 4.95 6.57
N LEU A 149 -6.28 4.95 5.41
CA LEU A 149 -5.87 5.79 4.29
C LEU A 149 -6.04 7.28 4.62
N GLY A 150 -7.05 7.62 5.40
CA GLY A 150 -7.29 8.99 5.89
C GLY A 150 -6.18 9.53 6.79
N ALA A 151 -5.36 8.67 7.40
CA ALA A 151 -4.18 9.09 8.15
C ALA A 151 -3.09 9.68 7.25
N MET A 152 -3.12 9.35 5.96
CA MET A 152 -2.16 9.82 4.95
C MET A 152 -2.77 10.79 3.94
N GLY A 153 -4.10 10.96 3.94
CA GLY A 153 -4.77 11.74 2.91
C GLY A 153 -5.94 12.57 3.41
N ALA A 154 -6.24 13.65 2.70
CA ALA A 154 -7.39 14.51 2.95
C ALA A 154 -8.65 14.00 2.23
N SER A 155 -8.49 13.24 1.15
CA SER A 155 -9.59 12.70 0.35
C SER A 155 -9.35 11.21 0.08
N VAL A 156 -10.34 10.39 0.39
CA VAL A 156 -10.30 8.94 0.16
C VAL A 156 -11.62 8.55 -0.47
N VAL A 157 -11.62 8.25 -1.77
CA VAL A 157 -12.84 8.02 -2.55
C VAL A 157 -12.78 6.66 -3.24
N ARG A 158 -13.86 5.88 -3.11
CA ARG A 158 -14.00 4.64 -3.86
C ARG A 158 -14.50 4.95 -5.27
N CYS A 159 -13.78 4.43 -6.26
CA CYS A 159 -14.05 4.69 -7.68
C CYS A 159 -14.75 3.52 -8.39
N GLY A 160 -14.74 2.33 -7.80
CA GLY A 160 -15.31 1.11 -8.38
C GLY A 160 -14.59 -0.12 -7.85
N ASP A 161 -14.66 -1.22 -8.58
CA ASP A 161 -13.96 -2.46 -8.23
C ASP A 161 -12.45 -2.33 -8.44
N VAL A 162 -11.68 -3.36 -8.06
CA VAL A 162 -10.22 -3.35 -8.17
C VAL A 162 -9.78 -2.99 -9.60
N GLY A 163 -8.81 -2.10 -9.70
CA GLY A 163 -8.35 -1.48 -10.95
C GLY A 163 -8.95 -0.11 -11.22
N ALA A 164 -10.12 0.20 -10.63
CA ALA A 164 -10.81 1.47 -10.86
C ALA A 164 -10.03 2.68 -10.28
N GLY A 165 -9.27 2.49 -9.22
CA GLY A 165 -8.42 3.54 -8.65
C GLY A 165 -7.37 4.00 -9.66
N ASN A 166 -6.61 3.06 -10.22
CA ASN A 166 -5.60 3.35 -11.24
C ASN A 166 -6.22 3.87 -12.55
N THR A 167 -7.37 3.34 -12.95
CA THR A 167 -8.11 3.84 -14.11
C THR A 167 -8.50 5.31 -13.92
N THR A 168 -9.06 5.64 -12.76
CA THR A 168 -9.46 7.02 -12.43
C THR A 168 -8.26 7.96 -12.40
N LYS A 169 -7.16 7.53 -11.81
CA LYS A 169 -5.94 8.33 -11.78
C LYS A 169 -5.41 8.62 -13.17
N LEU A 170 -5.36 7.61 -14.05
CA LEU A 170 -4.93 7.80 -15.45
C LEU A 170 -5.83 8.79 -16.17
N ALA A 171 -7.15 8.68 -16.02
CA ALA A 171 -8.10 9.61 -16.65
C ALA A 171 -7.89 11.05 -16.17
N ASN A 172 -7.62 11.25 -14.89
CA ASN A 172 -7.40 12.59 -14.32
C ASN A 172 -6.07 13.23 -14.75
N GLN A 173 -5.14 12.46 -15.27
CA GLN A 173 -3.85 12.94 -15.74
C GLN A 173 -3.84 13.33 -17.22
N ILE A 174 -4.92 13.09 -17.96
CA ILE A 174 -5.04 13.40 -19.39
C ILE A 174 -5.44 14.89 -19.62
#